data_17b73cb8b654ade0f7cf1674e465575a
#
_entry.id   17b73cb8b654ade0f7cf1674e465575a
#
_cell.length_a   1.000
_cell.length_b   1.000
_cell.length_c   1.000
_cell.angle_alpha   90.00
_cell.angle_beta   90.00
_cell.angle_gamma   90.00
#
_symmetry.space_group_name_H-M   'P 1'
#
loop_
_entity.id
_entity.type
_entity.pdbx_description
1 polymer ?
#
loop_
_entity_poly.entity_id
_entity_poly.type
_entity_poly.pdbx_seq_one_letter_code
_entity_poly.pdbx_strand_id
1 'polypeptide(L)'
;RSLITARIARLLGVLLSSQVQLLEALQLTRRATVNTRYADLMQRAEDGVANGSPLSASFEGTHLISPSMTEAVRHGEQSGQLAIVLTDMAEFMDEENEVVVRTLASIVEPIILIVLGVIVAVLALSMFMPLFDLTSLTQGGA
;
A
#
# COMPACT_ATOMS: atom_id res chain seq x y z
N ARG A 1 -4.82 -4.09 1.06
CA ARG A 1 -6.16 -3.47 1.17
C ARG A 1 -6.10 -2.01 0.76
N SER A 2 -5.23 -1.20 1.35
CA SER A 2 -5.09 0.23 1.09
C SER A 2 -4.86 0.54 -0.40
N LEU A 3 -3.95 -0.17 -1.08
CA LEU A 3 -3.65 0.05 -2.49
C LEU A 3 -4.86 -0.15 -3.44
N ILE A 4 -5.71 -1.14 -3.17
CA ILE A 4 -6.89 -1.39 -4.00
C ILE A 4 -7.93 -0.29 -3.75
N THR A 5 -8.14 0.09 -2.49
CA THR A 5 -9.05 1.17 -2.12
C THR A 5 -8.59 2.51 -2.71
N ALA A 6 -7.30 2.83 -2.64
CA ALA A 6 -6.72 4.03 -3.25
C ALA A 6 -6.96 4.06 -4.77
N ARG A 7 -6.74 2.94 -5.45
CA ARG A 7 -6.99 2.82 -6.89
C ARG A 7 -8.46 3.03 -7.24
N ILE A 8 -9.38 2.43 -6.49
CA ILE A 8 -10.83 2.60 -6.67
C ILE A 8 -11.22 4.05 -6.44
N ALA A 9 -10.77 4.68 -5.35
CA ALA A 9 -11.05 6.07 -5.04
C ALA A 9 -10.53 7.01 -6.13
N ARG A 10 -9.32 6.77 -6.64
CA ARG A 10 -8.74 7.54 -7.74
C ARG A 10 -9.55 7.41 -9.03
N LEU A 11 -9.93 6.19 -9.42
CA LEU A 11 -10.76 5.96 -10.60
C LEU A 11 -12.10 6.68 -10.50
N LEU A 12 -12.79 6.53 -9.37
CA LEU A 12 -14.05 7.23 -9.11
C LEU A 12 -13.87 8.75 -9.12
N GLY A 13 -12.84 9.26 -8.43
CA GLY A 13 -12.54 10.70 -8.38
C GLY A 13 -12.29 11.29 -9.76
N VAL A 14 -11.47 10.64 -10.60
CA VAL A 14 -11.17 11.07 -11.96
C VAL A 14 -12.42 11.05 -12.85
N LEU A 15 -13.20 9.96 -12.78
CA LEU A 15 -14.43 9.84 -13.58
C LEU A 15 -15.45 10.91 -13.22
N LEU A 16 -15.66 11.16 -11.93
CA LEU A 16 -16.57 12.20 -11.44
C LEU A 16 -16.06 13.61 -11.78
N SER A 17 -14.75 13.85 -11.71
CA SER A 17 -14.14 15.13 -12.14
C SER A 17 -14.33 15.37 -13.63
N SER A 18 -14.41 14.30 -14.42
CA SER A 18 -14.72 14.34 -15.87
C SER A 18 -16.22 14.45 -16.15
N GLN A 19 -17.04 14.74 -15.13
CA GLN A 19 -18.50 14.87 -15.23
C GLN A 19 -19.25 13.59 -15.63
N VAL A 20 -18.64 12.43 -15.43
CA VAL A 20 -19.32 11.13 -15.55
C VAL A 20 -20.29 10.98 -14.38
N GLN A 21 -21.50 10.48 -14.65
CA GLN A 21 -22.49 10.25 -13.59
C GLN A 21 -22.00 9.19 -12.62
N LEU A 22 -22.34 9.34 -11.32
CA LEU A 22 -21.88 8.45 -10.24
C LEU A 22 -22.18 6.97 -10.54
N LEU A 23 -23.37 6.67 -11.04
CA LEU A 23 -23.76 5.29 -11.36
C LEU A 23 -22.87 4.70 -12.47
N GLU A 24 -22.60 5.44 -13.51
CA GLU A 24 -21.73 5.02 -14.61
C GLU A 24 -20.27 4.90 -14.14
N ALA A 25 -19.80 5.83 -13.30
CA ALA A 25 -18.46 5.78 -12.70
C ALA A 25 -18.28 4.51 -11.85
N LEU A 26 -19.30 4.10 -11.07
CA LEU A 26 -19.29 2.86 -10.30
C LEU A 26 -19.23 1.62 -11.20
N GLN A 27 -19.99 1.59 -12.29
CA GLN A 27 -19.97 0.49 -13.26
C GLN A 27 -18.60 0.33 -13.93
N LEU A 28 -18.00 1.43 -14.37
CA LEU A 28 -16.67 1.44 -14.97
C LEU A 28 -15.60 0.98 -13.98
N THR A 29 -15.66 1.48 -12.74
CA THR A 29 -14.73 1.12 -11.68
C THR A 29 -14.86 -0.36 -11.30
N ARG A 30 -16.08 -0.88 -11.23
CA ARG A 30 -16.33 -2.32 -11.00
C ARG A 30 -15.70 -3.18 -12.09
N ARG A 31 -15.86 -2.82 -13.35
CA ARG A 31 -15.26 -3.55 -14.49
C ARG A 31 -13.73 -3.50 -14.48
N ALA A 32 -13.15 -2.42 -14.01
CA ALA A 32 -11.70 -2.25 -13.87
C ALA A 32 -11.11 -2.97 -12.63
N THR A 33 -11.97 -3.43 -11.72
CA THR A 33 -11.55 -4.03 -10.46
C THR A 33 -11.40 -5.55 -10.61
N VAL A 34 -10.16 -6.04 -10.47
CA VAL A 34 -9.83 -7.48 -10.58
C VAL A 34 -10.23 -8.26 -9.32
N ASN A 35 -10.22 -7.61 -8.15
CA ASN A 35 -10.52 -8.26 -6.89
C ASN A 35 -12.02 -8.44 -6.70
N THR A 36 -12.48 -9.69 -6.62
CA THR A 36 -13.90 -10.05 -6.52
C THR A 36 -14.61 -9.39 -5.34
N ARG A 37 -13.97 -9.30 -4.16
CA ARG A 37 -14.58 -8.68 -2.97
C ARG A 37 -14.86 -7.20 -3.16
N TYR A 38 -13.96 -6.50 -3.83
CA TYR A 38 -14.16 -5.09 -4.16
C TYR A 38 -15.13 -4.91 -5.32
N ALA A 39 -15.15 -5.82 -6.29
CA ALA A 39 -16.16 -5.83 -7.36
C ALA A 39 -17.57 -6.03 -6.78
N ASP A 40 -17.74 -6.94 -5.83
CA ASP A 40 -19.02 -7.16 -5.12
C ASP A 40 -19.44 -5.93 -4.29
N LEU A 41 -18.47 -5.23 -3.69
CA LEU A 41 -18.73 -3.97 -2.99
C LEU A 41 -19.20 -2.89 -3.96
N MET A 42 -18.55 -2.77 -5.12
CA MET A 42 -18.95 -1.81 -6.17
C MET A 42 -20.32 -2.15 -6.75
N GLN A 43 -20.65 -3.44 -6.90
CA GLN A 43 -21.99 -3.88 -7.31
C GLN A 43 -23.06 -3.44 -6.29
N ARG A 44 -22.82 -3.64 -5.00
CA ARG A 44 -23.74 -3.18 -3.96
C ARG A 44 -23.90 -1.67 -3.94
N ALA A 45 -22.80 -0.95 -4.17
CA ALA A 45 -22.83 0.50 -4.26
C ALA A 45 -23.62 0.98 -5.50
N GLU A 46 -23.45 0.32 -6.64
CA GLU A 46 -24.22 0.55 -7.87
C GLU A 46 -25.72 0.35 -7.62
N ASP A 47 -26.10 -0.79 -7.03
CA ASP A 47 -27.49 -1.11 -6.70
C ASP A 47 -28.08 -0.10 -5.70
N GLY A 48 -27.30 0.29 -4.68
CA GLY A 48 -27.71 1.27 -3.67
C GLY A 48 -27.97 2.64 -4.28
N VAL A 49 -27.02 3.14 -5.06
CA VAL A 49 -27.12 4.45 -5.73
C VAL A 49 -28.26 4.47 -6.75
N ALA A 50 -28.46 3.38 -7.52
CA ALA A 50 -29.59 3.24 -8.45
C ALA A 50 -30.95 3.32 -7.74
N ASN A 51 -31.02 2.89 -6.47
CA ASN A 51 -32.20 2.98 -5.63
C ASN A 51 -32.29 4.28 -4.80
N GLY A 52 -31.39 5.25 -5.05
CA GLY A 52 -31.39 6.55 -4.40
C GLY A 52 -30.69 6.58 -3.02
N SER A 53 -29.97 5.52 -2.64
CA SER A 53 -29.17 5.50 -1.42
C SER A 53 -27.84 6.24 -1.65
N PRO A 54 -27.28 6.89 -0.61
CA PRO A 54 -25.96 7.50 -0.72
C PRO A 54 -24.87 6.43 -0.87
N LEU A 55 -23.79 6.77 -1.58
CA LEU A 55 -22.64 5.87 -1.77
C LEU A 55 -22.01 5.46 -0.43
N SER A 56 -21.92 6.40 0.52
CA SER A 56 -21.39 6.18 1.86
C SER A 56 -22.13 5.06 2.61
N ALA A 57 -23.44 4.91 2.42
CA ALA A 57 -24.21 3.82 3.03
C ALA A 57 -23.77 2.43 2.55
N SER A 58 -23.30 2.32 1.31
CA SER A 58 -22.78 1.06 0.76
C SER A 58 -21.41 0.67 1.34
N PHE A 59 -20.69 1.62 1.91
CA PHE A 59 -19.39 1.42 2.55
C PHE A 59 -19.49 1.11 4.03
N GLU A 60 -20.64 1.35 4.65
CA GLU A 60 -20.87 1.03 6.06
C GLU A 60 -20.82 -0.49 6.30
N GLY A 61 -20.25 -0.86 7.44
CA GLY A 61 -20.20 -2.27 7.88
C GLY A 61 -19.24 -3.16 7.08
N THR A 62 -18.52 -2.63 6.08
CA THR A 62 -17.51 -3.40 5.37
C THR A 62 -16.12 -3.20 5.98
N HIS A 63 -15.34 -4.28 6.06
CA HIS A 63 -13.93 -4.21 6.46
C HIS A 63 -12.98 -3.84 5.29
N LEU A 64 -13.50 -3.63 4.09
CA LEU A 64 -12.72 -3.31 2.90
C LEU A 64 -12.38 -1.82 2.81
N ILE A 65 -13.26 -0.99 3.30
CA ILE A 65 -13.14 0.47 3.32
C ILE A 65 -12.91 0.92 4.76
N SER A 66 -12.00 1.86 4.97
CA SER A 66 -11.77 2.42 6.31
C SER A 66 -12.92 3.30 6.75
N PRO A 67 -13.19 3.40 8.07
CA PRO A 67 -14.21 4.32 8.58
C PRO A 67 -13.96 5.78 8.18
N SER A 68 -12.68 6.21 8.15
CA SER A 68 -12.30 7.55 7.71
C SER A 68 -12.69 7.82 6.25
N MET A 69 -12.49 6.84 5.38
CA MET A 69 -12.90 6.94 3.99
C MET A 69 -14.42 7.01 3.85
N THR A 70 -15.16 6.22 4.62
CA THR A 70 -16.64 6.25 4.62
C THR A 70 -17.16 7.61 5.06
N GLU A 71 -16.59 8.20 6.11
CA GLU A 71 -16.95 9.55 6.57
C GLU A 71 -16.58 10.64 5.55
N ALA A 72 -15.39 10.54 4.94
CA ALA A 72 -14.98 11.47 3.89
C ALA A 72 -15.96 11.44 2.70
N VAL A 73 -16.33 10.25 2.24
CA VAL A 73 -17.32 10.08 1.17
C VAL A 73 -18.68 10.68 1.56
N ARG A 74 -19.14 10.46 2.80
CA ARG A 74 -20.38 11.04 3.32
C ARG A 74 -20.36 12.56 3.26
N HIS A 75 -19.28 13.19 3.71
CA HIS A 75 -19.10 14.64 3.64
C HIS A 75 -19.04 15.12 2.17
N GLY A 76 -18.34 14.42 1.31
CA GLY A 76 -18.26 14.73 -0.12
C GLY A 76 -19.62 14.67 -0.82
N GLU A 77 -20.47 13.70 -0.46
CA GLU A 77 -21.86 13.60 -0.97
C GLU A 77 -22.72 14.77 -0.48
N GLN A 78 -22.64 15.10 0.80
CA GLN A 78 -23.43 16.20 1.39
C GLN A 78 -23.04 17.57 0.84
N SER A 79 -21.75 17.79 0.56
CA SER A 79 -21.22 19.06 0.04
C SER A 79 -21.24 19.15 -1.49
N GLY A 80 -21.57 18.07 -2.20
CA GLY A 80 -21.47 18.00 -3.66
C GLY A 80 -20.04 17.99 -4.20
N GLN A 81 -19.07 17.67 -3.35
CA GLN A 81 -17.64 17.67 -3.69
C GLN A 81 -17.03 16.24 -3.67
N LEU A 82 -17.83 15.24 -3.98
CA LEU A 82 -17.44 13.84 -3.90
C LEU A 82 -16.20 13.54 -4.77
N ALA A 83 -16.09 14.13 -5.94
CA ALA A 83 -14.94 13.94 -6.83
C ALA A 83 -13.62 14.40 -6.19
N ILE A 84 -13.62 15.57 -5.56
CA ILE A 84 -12.45 16.14 -4.88
C ILE A 84 -12.07 15.26 -3.70
N VAL A 85 -13.03 14.95 -2.84
CA VAL A 85 -12.79 14.12 -1.64
C VAL A 85 -12.23 12.75 -2.01
N LEU A 86 -12.74 12.09 -3.05
CA LEU A 86 -12.23 10.80 -3.50
C LEU A 86 -10.80 10.88 -4.02
N THR A 87 -10.47 11.96 -4.73
CA THR A 87 -9.10 12.20 -5.23
C THR A 87 -8.12 12.44 -4.08
N ASP A 88 -8.47 13.33 -3.15
CA ASP A 88 -7.65 13.66 -1.99
C ASP A 88 -7.42 12.43 -1.10
N MET A 89 -8.45 11.63 -0.89
CA MET A 89 -8.33 10.37 -0.14
C MET A 89 -7.44 9.35 -0.83
N ALA A 90 -7.49 9.28 -2.17
CA ALA A 90 -6.61 8.40 -2.93
C ALA A 90 -5.15 8.82 -2.80
N GLU A 91 -4.85 10.11 -2.87
CA GLU A 91 -3.51 10.67 -2.68
C GLU A 91 -3.00 10.39 -1.27
N PHE A 92 -3.80 10.67 -0.25
CA PHE A 92 -3.46 10.40 1.14
C PHE A 92 -3.11 8.91 1.38
N MET A 93 -3.91 8.00 0.83
CA MET A 93 -3.67 6.56 0.96
C MET A 93 -2.41 6.10 0.20
N ASP A 94 -2.08 6.73 -0.91
CA ASP A 94 -0.86 6.43 -1.66
C ASP A 94 0.38 6.91 -0.90
N GLU A 95 0.35 8.10 -0.29
CA GLU A 95 1.43 8.60 0.57
C GLU A 95 1.68 7.69 1.77
N GLU A 96 0.63 7.22 2.45
CA GLU A 96 0.75 6.23 3.53
C GLU A 96 1.43 4.93 3.05
N ASN A 97 1.07 4.44 1.87
CA ASN A 97 1.66 3.24 1.30
C ASN A 97 3.16 3.43 0.93
N GLU A 98 3.54 4.60 0.41
CA GLU A 98 4.94 4.91 0.11
C GLU A 98 5.80 4.96 1.39
N VAL A 99 5.30 5.53 2.47
CA VAL A 99 6.00 5.58 3.76
C VAL A 99 6.31 4.17 4.26
N VAL A 100 5.35 3.25 4.18
CA VAL A 100 5.55 1.85 4.60
C VAL A 100 6.62 1.17 3.75
N VAL A 101 6.60 1.35 2.44
CA VAL A 101 7.61 0.76 1.53
C VAL A 101 9.01 1.33 1.80
N ARG A 102 9.14 2.64 2.00
CA ARG A 102 10.42 3.28 2.34
C ARG A 102 10.95 2.80 3.69
N THR A 103 10.09 2.67 4.68
CA THR A 103 10.47 2.16 6.01
C THR A 103 10.99 0.73 5.93
N LEU A 104 10.33 -0.14 5.16
CA LEU A 104 10.81 -1.50 4.94
C LEU A 104 12.16 -1.52 4.22
N ALA A 105 12.35 -0.70 3.19
CA ALA A 105 13.62 -0.60 2.48
C ALA A 105 14.76 -0.12 3.39
N SER A 106 14.50 0.82 4.30
CA SER A 106 15.50 1.34 5.22
C SER A 106 15.95 0.32 6.30
N ILE A 107 15.14 -0.69 6.59
CA ILE A 107 15.50 -1.77 7.52
C ILE A 107 16.37 -2.83 6.82
N VAL A 108 16.17 -3.03 5.53
CA VAL A 108 16.94 -4.03 4.76
C VAL A 108 18.42 -3.63 4.63
N GLU A 109 18.71 -2.34 4.50
CA GLU A 109 20.07 -1.83 4.35
C GLU A 109 20.99 -2.21 5.52
N PRO A 110 20.66 -1.96 6.80
CA PRO A 110 21.46 -2.41 7.94
C PRO A 110 21.64 -3.94 7.99
N ILE A 111 20.63 -4.70 7.62
CA ILE A 111 20.70 -6.16 7.63
C ILE A 111 21.74 -6.66 6.62
N ILE A 112 21.73 -6.09 5.40
CA ILE A 112 22.71 -6.43 4.36
C ILE A 112 24.12 -6.11 4.82
N LEU A 113 24.34 -4.94 5.45
CA LEU A 113 25.65 -4.55 5.96
C LEU A 113 26.16 -5.49 7.07
N ILE A 114 25.28 -5.92 7.98
CA ILE A 114 25.63 -6.88 9.05
C ILE A 114 26.01 -8.22 8.43
N VAL A 115 25.21 -8.75 7.50
CA VAL A 115 25.49 -10.03 6.83
C VAL A 115 26.82 -9.95 6.07
N LEU A 116 27.05 -8.88 5.32
CA LEU A 116 28.29 -8.67 4.59
C LEU A 116 29.48 -8.56 5.56
N GLY A 117 29.34 -7.82 6.66
CA GLY A 117 30.37 -7.70 7.70
C GLY A 117 30.74 -9.05 8.32
N VAL A 118 29.75 -9.89 8.61
CA VAL A 118 30.00 -11.27 9.13
C VAL A 118 30.76 -12.10 8.10
N ILE A 119 30.36 -12.07 6.83
CA ILE A 119 31.06 -12.82 5.75
C ILE A 119 32.51 -12.37 5.64
N VAL A 120 32.77 -11.06 5.61
CA VAL A 120 34.13 -10.52 5.56
C VAL A 120 34.94 -10.91 6.78
N ALA A 121 34.36 -10.85 7.98
CA ALA A 121 35.03 -11.26 9.22
C ALA A 121 35.42 -12.75 9.19
N VAL A 122 34.54 -13.63 8.75
CA VAL A 122 34.82 -15.07 8.59
C VAL A 122 35.96 -15.32 7.60
N LEU A 123 35.93 -14.63 6.45
CA LEU A 123 36.98 -14.73 5.45
C LEU A 123 38.33 -14.24 5.99
N ALA A 124 38.34 -13.11 6.69
CA ALA A 124 39.56 -12.57 7.33
C ALA A 124 40.13 -13.55 8.34
N LEU A 125 39.30 -14.07 9.26
CA LEU A 125 39.75 -15.07 10.25
C LEU A 125 40.28 -16.34 9.57
N SER A 126 39.63 -16.82 8.53
CA SER A 126 40.09 -18.00 7.77
C SER A 126 41.45 -17.79 7.11
N MET A 127 41.75 -16.56 6.70
CA MET A 127 43.03 -16.22 6.08
C MET A 127 44.14 -15.99 7.13
N PHE A 128 43.82 -15.40 8.28
CA PHE A 128 44.81 -15.11 9.33
C PHE A 128 45.16 -16.34 10.17
N MET A 129 44.24 -17.30 10.37
CA MET A 129 44.48 -18.48 11.18
C MET A 129 45.73 -19.28 10.76
N PRO A 130 45.94 -19.65 9.49
CA PRO A 130 47.13 -20.37 9.05
C PRO A 130 48.42 -19.55 9.17
N LEU A 131 48.35 -18.20 9.15
CA LEU A 131 49.49 -17.31 9.32
C LEU A 131 50.01 -17.35 10.78
N PHE A 132 49.13 -17.44 11.75
CA PHE A 132 49.51 -17.57 13.18
C PHE A 132 50.12 -18.94 13.47
N ASP A 133 49.67 -20.02 12.85
CA ASP A 133 50.27 -21.35 12.99
C ASP A 133 51.69 -21.40 12.45
N LEU A 134 51.97 -20.73 11.33
CA LEU A 134 53.31 -20.64 10.76
C LEU A 134 54.26 -19.84 11.63
N THR A 135 53.81 -18.76 12.28
CA THR A 135 54.67 -17.96 13.19
C THR A 135 54.97 -18.71 14.50
N SER A 136 54.05 -19.53 14.99
CA SER A 136 54.27 -20.35 16.18
C SER A 136 55.31 -21.46 15.94
N LEU A 137 55.36 -22.02 14.75
CA LEU A 137 56.34 -23.04 14.36
C LEU A 137 57.77 -22.46 14.20
N THR A 138 57.90 -21.18 13.78
CA THR A 138 59.22 -20.53 13.66
C THR A 138 59.81 -20.06 15.01
N GLN A 139 59.00 -19.87 16.05
CA GLN A 139 59.46 -19.53 17.39
C GLN A 139 59.73 -20.74 18.30
N GLY A 140 59.24 -21.92 17.91
CA GLY A 140 59.48 -23.17 18.67
C GLY A 140 60.72 -23.99 18.25
N GLY A 141 61.52 -23.46 17.35
CA GLY A 141 62.74 -24.12 16.80
C GLY A 141 64.04 -23.43 17.23
N ALA A 142 64.17 -23.14 18.48
CA ALA A 142 65.48 -22.73 19.08
C ALA A 142 65.80 -23.54 20.31
#